data_b047741f38bacec07ef0ccf9b49c658a
#
_entry.id   b047741f38bacec07ef0ccf9b49c658a
#
_cell.length_a   1.000
_cell.length_b   1.000
_cell.length_c   1.000
_cell.angle_alpha   90.00
_cell.angle_beta   90.00
_cell.angle_gamma   90.00
#
_symmetry.space_group_name_H-M   'P 1'
#
loop_
_entity.id
_entity.type
_entity.pdbx_description
1 polymer ?
#
loop_
_entity_poly.entity_id
_entity_poly.type
_entity_poly.pdbx_seq_one_letter_code
_entity_poly.pdbx_strand_id
1 'polypeptide(L)'
;MWHRGHKYIEKYTYNDMEPSETFQRFYIKLAAIIRQEAYLSVLFREGLLTVWNLRYNVSVRKCVRKRMMVLTDFMSDWNKGAFLSVPVGPLGLIAMRGTEALGEKVNAWLMKWRDHQEAQEEQELITAPGYGRGDFLIKAYCPRFGTGEAKGMLKESVRGYDIYILCDVGAYNCTYKMYGSDVPMSPDDHFQDLKRIIAAIGGKAKRINVIMPMLYEGRQHRRTSRESLDCAIALQELERMGVTNIITFDAHDSRVVNAIPLIGFESVMPSYQIFKALLRKEKDLTIDKKHMMIVSPDEGAIDRNIFYSSVLGVDMGLFYKRRDYTSVVNGRNPIIAHEYLGDSVEGKDVFVADDIISSGESILDLARELKKRKANRIFASATFAFFTGGLKDFNAAYDEGTITRVIATNLTYRTPELIAAPWFIEADMSKYLSYIIATLNHDRSLSKLLSPYNRIKGLLSKYNEEQAQAGLRLI
;
A
#
# COMPACT_ATOMS: atom_id res chain seq x y z
N MET A 1 -3.39 -25.73 42.10
CA MET A 1 -3.50 -24.52 41.24
C MET A 1 -4.94 -24.18 40.83
N TRP A 2 -5.82 -25.13 40.83
CA TRP A 2 -7.25 -24.93 40.43
C TRP A 2 -8.05 -24.04 41.42
N HIS A 3 -7.74 -24.08 42.71
CA HIS A 3 -8.46 -23.30 43.75
C HIS A 3 -8.13 -21.79 43.78
N ARG A 4 -7.07 -21.31 43.15
CA ARG A 4 -6.73 -19.86 43.12
C ARG A 4 -7.44 -19.07 42.03
N GLY A 5 -7.80 -19.71 40.94
CA GLY A 5 -8.51 -19.06 39.81
C GLY A 5 -9.97 -18.76 40.16
N HIS A 6 -10.64 -19.62 40.89
CA HIS A 6 -12.06 -19.45 41.24
C HIS A 6 -12.30 -18.29 42.22
N LYS A 7 -11.37 -18.05 43.19
CA LYS A 7 -11.48 -16.95 44.16
C LYS A 7 -11.36 -15.55 43.57
N TYR A 8 -10.75 -15.41 42.37
CA TYR A 8 -10.60 -14.10 41.73
C TYR A 8 -11.84 -13.67 40.94
N ILE A 9 -12.69 -14.60 40.52
CA ILE A 9 -13.88 -14.31 39.70
C ILE A 9 -15.07 -13.89 40.61
N GLU A 10 -15.14 -14.37 41.86
CA GLU A 10 -16.24 -14.05 42.80
C GLU A 10 -16.09 -12.70 43.52
N LYS A 11 -14.95 -12.02 43.44
CA LYS A 11 -14.65 -10.84 44.26
C LYS A 11 -15.05 -9.49 43.62
N TYR A 12 -15.63 -9.49 42.43
CA TYR A 12 -16.09 -8.26 41.78
C TYR A 12 -17.56 -8.36 41.39
N THR A 13 -18.43 -8.08 42.30
CA THR A 13 -19.84 -7.77 42.05
C THR A 13 -19.99 -6.32 41.61
N TYR A 14 -20.86 -6.14 40.68
CA TYR A 14 -21.09 -5.10 39.68
C TYR A 14 -21.82 -3.87 40.19
N ASN A 15 -21.54 -3.25 41.32
CA ASN A 15 -22.38 -2.14 41.77
C ASN A 15 -21.73 -0.79 42.10
N ASP A 16 -20.40 -0.64 42.08
CA ASP A 16 -19.83 0.60 42.61
C ASP A 16 -18.71 1.28 41.77
N MET A 17 -18.64 1.09 40.44
CA MET A 17 -17.63 1.77 39.62
C MET A 17 -18.13 2.23 38.24
N GLU A 18 -17.65 3.38 37.79
CA GLU A 18 -17.91 3.90 36.44
C GLU A 18 -17.50 2.91 35.33
N PRO A 19 -18.31 2.73 34.27
CA PRO A 19 -18.11 1.65 33.29
C PRO A 19 -16.77 1.66 32.56
N SER A 20 -16.04 2.78 32.48
CA SER A 20 -14.82 2.93 31.70
C SER A 20 -13.56 2.38 32.39
N GLU A 21 -13.41 2.60 33.69
CA GLU A 21 -12.21 2.15 34.44
C GLU A 21 -12.25 0.66 34.79
N THR A 22 -13.43 0.15 35.12
CA THR A 22 -13.63 -1.28 35.42
C THR A 22 -13.38 -2.14 34.20
N PHE A 23 -13.77 -1.66 33.03
CA PHE A 23 -13.58 -2.33 31.75
C PHE A 23 -12.08 -2.38 31.37
N GLN A 24 -11.33 -1.30 31.60
CA GLN A 24 -9.91 -1.24 31.28
C GLN A 24 -9.06 -2.13 32.17
N ARG A 25 -9.34 -2.15 33.48
CA ARG A 25 -8.64 -3.03 34.45
C ARG A 25 -9.00 -4.51 34.27
N PHE A 26 -10.23 -4.83 33.90
CA PHE A 26 -10.67 -6.18 33.57
C PHE A 26 -9.95 -6.70 32.30
N TYR A 27 -9.81 -5.85 31.28
CA TYR A 27 -9.11 -6.20 30.03
C TYR A 27 -7.62 -6.44 30.24
N ILE A 28 -6.95 -5.64 31.04
CA ILE A 28 -5.52 -5.83 31.37
C ILE A 28 -5.32 -7.17 32.10
N LYS A 29 -6.21 -7.51 33.03
CA LYS A 29 -6.15 -8.79 33.76
C LYS A 29 -6.56 -10.00 32.91
N LEU A 30 -7.54 -9.87 32.04
CA LEU A 30 -7.95 -10.93 31.13
C LEU A 30 -6.88 -11.18 30.04
N ALA A 31 -6.24 -10.13 29.55
CA ALA A 31 -5.09 -10.25 28.65
C ALA A 31 -3.90 -10.96 29.30
N ALA A 32 -3.65 -10.73 30.57
CA ALA A 32 -2.61 -11.43 31.33
C ALA A 32 -2.92 -12.92 31.55
N ILE A 33 -4.20 -13.28 31.73
CA ILE A 33 -4.66 -14.68 31.87
C ILE A 33 -4.63 -15.44 30.52
N ILE A 34 -4.96 -14.75 29.42
CA ILE A 34 -4.92 -15.30 28.07
C ILE A 34 -3.46 -15.50 27.56
N ARG A 35 -2.49 -14.85 28.17
CA ARG A 35 -1.04 -15.00 27.84
C ARG A 35 -0.42 -16.34 28.18
N GLN A 36 -1.02 -17.13 29.05
CA GLN A 36 -0.55 -18.52 29.23
C GLN A 36 -1.13 -19.38 28.10
N GLU A 37 -0.40 -19.52 27.01
CA GLU A 37 -0.81 -20.30 25.80
C GLU A 37 -1.27 -21.71 26.08
N ALA A 38 -0.79 -22.33 27.17
CA ALA A 38 -1.28 -23.60 27.67
C ALA A 38 -2.74 -23.59 28.10
N TYR A 39 -3.31 -22.44 28.48
CA TYR A 39 -4.67 -22.33 28.98
C TYR A 39 -5.72 -22.21 27.84
N LEU A 40 -5.36 -21.59 26.75
CA LEU A 40 -6.26 -21.47 25.57
C LEU A 40 -6.50 -22.82 24.88
N SER A 41 -5.47 -23.66 24.82
CA SER A 41 -5.60 -25.01 24.24
C SER A 41 -6.50 -25.93 25.11
N VAL A 42 -6.50 -25.74 26.42
CA VAL A 42 -7.36 -26.47 27.37
C VAL A 42 -8.80 -25.97 27.30
N LEU A 43 -9.02 -24.66 27.22
CA LEU A 43 -10.37 -24.05 27.11
C LEU A 43 -11.04 -24.41 25.77
N PHE A 44 -10.28 -24.56 24.70
CA PHE A 44 -10.80 -25.03 23.40
C PHE A 44 -11.12 -26.53 23.38
N ARG A 45 -10.35 -27.35 24.08
CA ARG A 45 -10.56 -28.81 24.14
C ARG A 45 -11.74 -29.20 25.04
N GLU A 46 -12.04 -28.45 26.06
CA GLU A 46 -13.06 -28.83 27.08
C GLU A 46 -14.43 -28.15 26.89
N GLY A 47 -14.69 -27.46 25.78
CA GLY A 47 -16.01 -26.87 25.51
C GLY A 47 -16.43 -25.72 26.44
N LEU A 48 -15.55 -25.21 27.29
CA LEU A 48 -15.84 -24.14 28.27
C LEU A 48 -16.19 -22.78 27.62
N LEU A 49 -15.87 -22.61 26.36
CA LEU A 49 -16.32 -21.44 25.56
C LEU A 49 -17.82 -21.41 25.31
N THR A 50 -18.48 -22.56 25.35
CA THR A 50 -19.96 -22.68 25.23
C THR A 50 -20.68 -22.16 26.47
N VAL A 51 -20.10 -22.34 27.63
CA VAL A 51 -20.67 -21.84 28.91
C VAL A 51 -20.52 -20.32 29.02
N TRP A 52 -19.45 -19.75 28.47
CA TRP A 52 -19.24 -18.29 28.43
C TRP A 52 -20.24 -17.59 27.50
N ASN A 53 -20.69 -18.27 26.45
CA ASN A 53 -21.67 -17.75 25.50
C ASN A 53 -23.11 -17.58 26.08
N LEU A 54 -23.42 -18.21 27.17
CA LEU A 54 -24.79 -18.21 27.75
C LEU A 54 -25.04 -17.10 28.78
N ARG A 55 -24.01 -16.45 29.34
CA ARG A 55 -24.14 -15.53 30.49
C ARG A 55 -24.02 -14.03 30.20
N TYR A 56 -23.76 -13.58 28.96
CA TYR A 56 -23.55 -12.15 28.66
C TYR A 56 -24.48 -11.59 27.58
N ASN A 57 -24.89 -10.34 27.79
CA ASN A 57 -25.83 -9.60 26.93
C ASN A 57 -25.29 -9.40 25.50
N VAL A 58 -26.18 -9.42 24.50
CA VAL A 58 -25.89 -9.37 23.06
C VAL A 58 -25.04 -8.14 22.65
N SER A 59 -25.20 -7.00 23.33
CA SER A 59 -24.45 -5.76 23.05
C SER A 59 -22.98 -5.87 23.46
N VAL A 60 -22.68 -6.51 24.59
CA VAL A 60 -21.31 -6.77 25.06
C VAL A 60 -20.63 -7.79 24.15
N ARG A 61 -21.39 -8.80 23.69
CA ARG A 61 -20.87 -9.79 22.70
C ARG A 61 -20.48 -9.13 21.38
N LYS A 62 -21.25 -8.18 20.87
CA LYS A 62 -20.94 -7.44 19.64
C LYS A 62 -19.69 -6.55 19.80
N CYS A 63 -19.55 -5.89 20.94
CA CYS A 63 -18.42 -5.02 21.22
C CYS A 63 -17.12 -5.82 21.42
N VAL A 64 -17.16 -6.91 22.18
CA VAL A 64 -16.03 -7.82 22.40
C VAL A 64 -15.64 -8.53 21.10
N ARG A 65 -16.61 -9.03 20.33
CA ARG A 65 -16.37 -9.67 19.03
C ARG A 65 -15.78 -8.69 18.01
N LYS A 66 -16.28 -7.45 17.95
CA LYS A 66 -15.74 -6.40 17.05
C LYS A 66 -14.34 -5.97 17.45
N ARG A 67 -14.01 -5.91 18.74
CA ARG A 67 -12.65 -5.62 19.22
C ARG A 67 -11.70 -6.81 19.13
N MET A 68 -12.18 -8.03 19.39
CA MET A 68 -11.39 -9.25 19.13
C MET A 68 -11.14 -9.45 17.63
N MET A 69 -12.11 -9.16 16.75
CA MET A 69 -11.87 -9.16 15.29
C MET A 69 -10.81 -8.13 14.86
N VAL A 70 -10.82 -6.94 15.45
CA VAL A 70 -9.76 -5.92 15.19
C VAL A 70 -8.42 -6.39 15.72
N LEU A 71 -8.38 -7.08 16.86
CA LEU A 71 -7.15 -7.67 17.44
C LEU A 71 -6.70 -8.91 16.66
N THR A 72 -7.60 -9.77 16.19
CA THR A 72 -7.24 -10.94 15.36
C THR A 72 -6.86 -10.53 13.95
N ASP A 73 -7.53 -9.57 13.30
CA ASP A 73 -7.07 -8.96 12.05
C ASP A 73 -5.70 -8.26 12.23
N PHE A 74 -5.47 -7.66 13.38
CA PHE A 74 -4.17 -7.06 13.72
C PHE A 74 -3.10 -8.13 13.99
N MET A 75 -3.45 -9.27 14.58
CA MET A 75 -2.51 -10.35 14.93
C MET A 75 -2.36 -11.43 13.85
N SER A 76 -3.36 -11.65 12.99
CA SER A 76 -3.29 -12.59 11.87
C SER A 76 -2.47 -12.05 10.69
N ASP A 77 -2.43 -10.74 10.53
CA ASP A 77 -1.67 -10.08 9.48
C ASP A 77 -0.17 -9.95 9.80
N TRP A 78 0.26 -10.32 11.03
CA TRP A 78 1.64 -10.14 11.46
C TRP A 78 2.29 -11.39 12.05
N ASN A 79 3.47 -11.71 11.55
CA ASN A 79 4.34 -12.71 12.15
C ASN A 79 4.72 -12.21 13.56
N LYS A 80 4.24 -12.87 14.62
CA LYS A 80 4.52 -12.54 16.03
C LYS A 80 6.01 -12.33 16.37
N GLY A 81 6.89 -12.61 15.43
CA GLY A 81 8.33 -12.45 15.56
C GLY A 81 8.95 -11.23 14.87
N ALA A 82 8.18 -10.33 14.20
CA ALA A 82 8.79 -9.28 13.38
C ALA A 82 9.58 -8.23 14.18
N PHE A 83 9.25 -8.01 15.43
CA PHE A 83 9.95 -7.05 16.33
C PHE A 83 10.73 -7.71 17.49
N LEU A 84 10.84 -9.03 17.52
CA LEU A 84 11.61 -9.75 18.53
C LEU A 84 13.13 -9.73 18.27
N SER A 85 13.59 -9.09 17.18
CA SER A 85 15.01 -8.93 16.86
C SER A 85 15.44 -7.48 17.09
N VAL A 86 16.69 -7.32 17.54
CA VAL A 86 17.31 -5.99 17.67
C VAL A 86 17.32 -5.29 16.31
N PRO A 87 16.89 -4.02 16.23
CA PRO A 87 16.92 -3.29 14.98
C PRO A 87 18.35 -3.06 14.48
N VAL A 88 18.53 -2.94 13.18
CA VAL A 88 19.82 -2.64 12.54
C VAL A 88 20.43 -1.36 13.11
N GLY A 89 19.61 -0.37 13.39
CA GLY A 89 19.97 0.90 14.02
C GLY A 89 18.71 1.68 14.38
N PRO A 90 18.83 2.83 15.05
CA PRO A 90 17.71 3.72 15.27
C PRO A 90 17.03 4.03 13.95
N LEU A 91 15.70 3.84 13.89
CA LEU A 91 14.94 4.12 12.68
C LEU A 91 14.81 5.63 12.46
N GLY A 92 15.11 6.08 11.26
CA GLY A 92 14.85 7.45 10.81
C GLY A 92 14.08 7.47 9.50
N LEU A 93 12.93 8.16 9.48
CA LEU A 93 12.12 8.34 8.29
C LEU A 93 12.24 9.79 7.81
N ILE A 94 12.72 9.98 6.60
CA ILE A 94 12.75 11.27 5.91
C ILE A 94 11.62 11.28 4.88
N ALA A 95 10.57 12.06 5.12
CA ALA A 95 9.55 12.34 4.12
C ALA A 95 9.99 13.57 3.32
N MET A 96 10.33 13.38 2.05
CA MET A 96 10.70 14.47 1.17
C MET A 96 9.48 15.27 0.74
N ARG A 97 9.73 16.43 0.16
CA ARG A 97 8.69 17.33 -0.32
C ARG A 97 7.71 16.61 -1.26
N GLY A 98 6.41 16.77 -0.99
CA GLY A 98 5.33 16.08 -1.68
C GLY A 98 4.92 14.74 -1.04
N THR A 99 5.70 14.22 -0.08
CA THR A 99 5.40 12.95 0.60
C THR A 99 5.08 13.14 2.09
N GLU A 100 4.99 14.37 2.59
CA GLU A 100 4.84 14.67 4.01
C GLU A 100 3.61 13.98 4.61
N ALA A 101 2.45 14.12 3.96
CA ALA A 101 1.20 13.51 4.44
C ALA A 101 1.25 11.96 4.48
N LEU A 102 1.92 11.33 3.52
CA LEU A 102 2.14 9.89 3.53
C LEU A 102 3.14 9.51 4.63
N GLY A 103 4.22 10.29 4.78
CA GLY A 103 5.23 10.10 5.82
C GLY A 103 4.65 10.19 7.23
N GLU A 104 3.76 11.15 7.48
CA GLU A 104 3.04 11.28 8.76
C GLU A 104 2.16 10.06 9.05
N LYS A 105 1.39 9.57 8.07
CA LYS A 105 0.59 8.36 8.21
C LYS A 105 1.46 7.12 8.50
N VAL A 106 2.59 6.99 7.79
CA VAL A 106 3.55 5.89 8.00
C VAL A 106 4.16 5.96 9.40
N ASN A 107 4.61 7.14 9.81
CA ASN A 107 5.14 7.38 11.15
C ASN A 107 4.12 7.02 12.25
N ALA A 108 2.86 7.45 12.09
CA ALA A 108 1.79 7.11 13.03
C ALA A 108 1.59 5.59 13.19
N TRP A 109 1.73 4.81 12.12
CA TRP A 109 1.67 3.35 12.19
C TRP A 109 2.90 2.76 12.88
N LEU A 110 4.11 3.25 12.58
CA LEU A 110 5.36 2.82 13.22
C LEU A 110 5.33 3.10 14.73
N MET A 111 4.88 4.29 15.13
CA MET A 111 4.69 4.68 16.53
C MET A 111 3.71 3.76 17.24
N LYS A 112 2.55 3.52 16.64
CA LYS A 112 1.54 2.63 17.22
C LYS A 112 2.08 1.21 17.47
N TRP A 113 2.94 0.70 16.62
CA TRP A 113 3.53 -0.62 16.81
C TRP A 113 4.57 -0.63 17.91
N ARG A 114 5.43 0.39 17.97
CA ARG A 114 6.38 0.57 19.07
C ARG A 114 5.64 0.58 20.40
N ASP A 115 4.63 1.44 20.56
CA ASP A 115 3.87 1.56 21.81
C ASP A 115 3.21 0.23 22.22
N HIS A 116 2.81 -0.57 21.23
CA HIS A 116 2.25 -1.89 21.48
C HIS A 116 3.28 -2.90 21.96
N GLN A 117 4.54 -2.77 21.56
CA GLN A 117 5.65 -3.61 22.00
C GLN A 117 6.14 -3.21 23.40
N GLU A 118 6.25 -1.91 23.67
CA GLU A 118 6.56 -1.40 25.01
C GLU A 118 5.56 -1.90 26.05
N ALA A 119 4.25 -1.95 25.68
CA ALA A 119 3.21 -2.51 26.55
C ALA A 119 3.33 -4.04 26.76
N GLN A 120 4.15 -4.73 25.97
CA GLN A 120 4.38 -6.17 26.05
C GLN A 120 5.61 -6.57 26.91
N GLU A 121 6.24 -5.63 27.62
CA GLU A 121 7.32 -5.85 28.58
C GLU A 121 8.59 -6.51 28.01
N GLU A 122 8.92 -6.28 26.77
CA GLU A 122 10.21 -6.69 26.22
C GLU A 122 11.27 -5.65 26.58
N GLN A 123 11.76 -5.70 27.81
CA GLN A 123 12.76 -4.79 28.38
C GLN A 123 14.05 -4.67 27.53
N GLU A 124 14.40 -5.70 26.77
CA GLU A 124 15.62 -5.67 25.94
C GLU A 124 15.48 -4.71 24.74
N LEU A 125 14.27 -4.47 24.23
CA LEU A 125 14.04 -3.56 23.12
C LEU A 125 14.00 -2.09 23.55
N ILE A 126 13.56 -1.80 24.78
CA ILE A 126 13.46 -0.44 25.32
C ILE A 126 14.85 0.20 25.46
N THR A 127 15.89 -0.61 25.64
CA THR A 127 17.28 -0.14 25.73
C THR A 127 17.98 0.05 24.39
N ALA A 128 17.36 -0.35 23.28
CA ALA A 128 17.94 -0.17 21.95
C ALA A 128 18.05 1.33 21.59
N PRO A 129 19.21 1.79 21.08
CA PRO A 129 19.40 3.20 20.74
C PRO A 129 18.32 3.73 19.79
N GLY A 130 17.68 4.84 20.15
CA GLY A 130 16.65 5.50 19.33
C GLY A 130 15.25 4.90 19.43
N TYR A 131 15.04 3.85 20.22
CA TYR A 131 13.71 3.26 20.42
C TYR A 131 12.77 4.17 21.21
N GLY A 132 13.29 4.92 22.18
CA GLY A 132 12.52 5.87 23.00
C GLY A 132 12.25 7.24 22.34
N ARG A 133 12.35 7.38 21.01
CA ARG A 133 12.05 8.64 20.32
C ARG A 133 10.55 8.96 20.36
N GLY A 134 10.24 10.28 20.45
CA GLY A 134 8.86 10.80 20.35
C GLY A 134 8.21 10.56 18.99
N ASP A 135 9.00 10.52 17.91
CA ASP A 135 8.59 10.08 16.56
C ASP A 135 9.83 9.60 15.77
N PHE A 136 9.62 9.03 14.59
CA PHE A 136 10.67 8.56 13.70
C PHE A 136 11.00 9.55 12.56
N LEU A 137 10.23 10.64 12.42
CA LEU A 137 10.46 11.62 11.37
C LEU A 137 11.73 12.41 11.62
N ILE A 138 12.56 12.51 10.58
CA ILE A 138 13.76 13.34 10.52
C ILE A 138 13.49 14.48 9.57
N LYS A 139 13.59 15.72 10.06
CA LYS A 139 13.36 16.91 9.25
C LYS A 139 14.52 17.16 8.29
N ALA A 140 14.21 17.05 7.00
CA ALA A 140 15.12 17.32 5.91
C ALA A 140 14.46 18.25 4.88
N TYR A 141 15.24 19.07 4.21
CA TYR A 141 14.74 20.02 3.20
C TYR A 141 15.84 20.44 2.25
N CYS A 142 15.43 20.88 1.06
CA CYS A 142 16.30 21.39 0.02
C CYS A 142 15.92 22.83 -0.33
N PRO A 143 16.45 23.83 0.41
CA PRO A 143 16.21 25.24 0.09
C PRO A 143 16.79 25.61 -1.26
N ARG A 144 16.05 26.42 -2.01
CA ARG A 144 16.47 26.93 -3.31
C ARG A 144 17.10 28.31 -3.19
N PHE A 145 18.13 28.56 -3.99
CA PHE A 145 18.62 29.91 -4.29
C PHE A 145 17.73 30.54 -5.36
N GLY A 146 17.81 31.86 -5.53
CA GLY A 146 16.99 32.59 -6.51
C GLY A 146 17.20 32.14 -7.97
N THR A 147 18.34 31.51 -8.26
CA THR A 147 18.70 30.91 -9.56
C THR A 147 18.14 29.50 -9.78
N GLY A 148 17.49 28.90 -8.76
CA GLY A 148 16.96 27.53 -8.80
C GLY A 148 17.91 26.47 -8.23
N GLU A 149 19.19 26.81 -8.00
CA GLU A 149 20.14 25.90 -7.32
C GLU A 149 19.64 25.56 -5.91
N ALA A 150 20.05 24.39 -5.40
CA ALA A 150 19.64 23.97 -4.06
C ALA A 150 20.76 23.27 -3.30
N LYS A 151 20.57 23.16 -1.98
CA LYS A 151 21.40 22.33 -1.09
C LYS A 151 20.53 21.43 -0.22
N GLY A 152 21.00 20.20 0.07
CA GLY A 152 20.37 19.31 1.03
C GLY A 152 20.75 19.69 2.46
N MET A 153 19.77 19.64 3.38
CA MET A 153 19.97 19.96 4.79
C MET A 153 19.20 19.00 5.69
N LEU A 154 19.83 18.54 6.78
CA LEU A 154 19.21 17.81 7.87
C LEU A 154 19.19 18.68 9.13
N LYS A 155 18.12 18.59 9.91
CA LYS A 155 17.97 19.38 11.16
C LYS A 155 18.64 18.69 12.37
N GLU A 156 18.93 17.40 12.27
CA GLU A 156 19.49 16.60 13.35
C GLU A 156 20.55 15.62 12.84
N SER A 157 21.35 15.09 13.75
CA SER A 157 22.36 14.08 13.44
C SER A 157 21.71 12.74 13.14
N VAL A 158 22.15 12.10 12.06
CA VAL A 158 21.68 10.77 11.63
C VAL A 158 22.78 9.70 11.80
N ARG A 159 23.79 9.98 12.63
CA ARG A 159 24.89 9.03 12.84
C ARG A 159 24.40 7.72 13.44
N GLY A 160 24.70 6.62 12.75
CA GLY A 160 24.33 5.27 13.17
C GLY A 160 22.88 4.88 12.91
N TYR A 161 22.08 5.76 12.30
CA TYR A 161 20.66 5.49 11.98
C TYR A 161 20.52 4.53 10.79
N ASP A 162 19.44 3.76 10.80
CA ASP A 162 18.87 3.09 9.63
C ASP A 162 17.84 4.05 9.01
N ILE A 163 18.25 4.71 7.93
CA ILE A 163 17.49 5.80 7.30
C ILE A 163 16.62 5.28 6.17
N TYR A 164 15.36 5.71 6.17
CA TYR A 164 14.40 5.50 5.08
C TYR A 164 14.02 6.85 4.49
N ILE A 165 14.30 7.07 3.20
CA ILE A 165 13.98 8.30 2.50
C ILE A 165 12.79 8.03 1.58
N LEU A 166 11.65 8.63 1.88
CA LEU A 166 10.45 8.57 1.05
C LEU A 166 10.47 9.72 0.06
N CYS A 167 10.54 9.40 -1.24
CA CYS A 167 10.66 10.35 -2.35
C CYS A 167 9.66 9.99 -3.45
N ASP A 168 8.62 10.81 -3.64
CA ASP A 168 7.71 10.69 -4.78
C ASP A 168 8.17 11.64 -5.90
N VAL A 169 8.76 11.07 -6.96
CA VAL A 169 9.20 11.84 -8.13
C VAL A 169 8.02 12.33 -8.99
N GLY A 170 6.84 11.75 -8.80
CA GLY A 170 5.61 12.15 -9.47
C GLY A 170 4.79 13.23 -8.74
N ALA A 171 5.28 13.78 -7.63
CA ALA A 171 4.57 14.77 -6.85
C ALA A 171 4.50 16.13 -7.56
N TYR A 172 3.47 16.33 -8.36
CA TYR A 172 3.29 17.52 -9.22
C TYR A 172 2.71 18.76 -8.50
N ASN A 173 2.41 18.65 -7.21
CA ASN A 173 1.90 19.76 -6.39
C ASN A 173 2.99 20.63 -5.76
N CYS A 174 4.26 20.31 -5.99
CA CYS A 174 5.39 21.01 -5.40
C CYS A 174 5.89 22.11 -6.33
N THR A 175 6.14 23.29 -5.78
CA THR A 175 6.71 24.43 -6.53
C THR A 175 7.88 25.03 -5.77
N TYR A 176 8.78 25.74 -6.45
CA TYR A 176 9.81 26.56 -5.84
C TYR A 176 9.95 27.90 -6.57
N LYS A 177 10.59 28.88 -5.91
CA LYS A 177 10.86 30.19 -6.53
C LYS A 177 12.14 30.15 -7.33
N MET A 178 12.09 30.59 -8.60
CA MET A 178 13.24 30.79 -9.47
C MET A 178 13.01 32.10 -10.26
N TYR A 179 13.97 33.02 -10.17
CA TYR A 179 13.86 34.37 -10.76
C TYR A 179 12.52 35.08 -10.41
N GLY A 180 12.05 34.87 -9.16
CA GLY A 180 10.80 35.49 -8.66
C GLY A 180 9.51 34.75 -9.07
N SER A 181 9.57 33.83 -10.00
CA SER A 181 8.40 33.05 -10.46
C SER A 181 8.26 31.73 -9.71
N ASP A 182 7.03 31.24 -9.57
CA ASP A 182 6.76 29.89 -9.09
C ASP A 182 7.00 28.89 -10.22
N VAL A 183 7.86 27.92 -9.97
CA VAL A 183 8.21 26.86 -10.91
C VAL A 183 7.76 25.52 -10.33
N PRO A 184 6.95 24.72 -11.06
CA PRO A 184 6.62 23.37 -10.66
C PRO A 184 7.88 22.49 -10.61
N MET A 185 7.98 21.63 -9.62
CA MET A 185 9.04 20.64 -9.56
C MET A 185 8.78 19.52 -10.58
N SER A 186 9.79 19.25 -11.39
CA SER A 186 9.83 18.09 -12.29
C SER A 186 10.24 16.81 -11.54
N PRO A 187 10.08 15.62 -12.14
CA PRO A 187 10.70 14.40 -11.64
C PRO A 187 12.21 14.53 -11.41
N ASP A 188 12.91 15.26 -12.28
CA ASP A 188 14.34 15.54 -12.16
C ASP A 188 14.66 16.38 -10.92
N ASP A 189 13.84 17.39 -10.61
CA ASP A 189 13.98 18.20 -9.40
C ASP A 189 13.86 17.35 -8.13
N HIS A 190 12.87 16.46 -8.08
CA HIS A 190 12.67 15.54 -6.95
C HIS A 190 13.83 14.55 -6.83
N PHE A 191 14.26 13.95 -7.94
CA PHE A 191 15.37 13.02 -7.95
C PHE A 191 16.69 13.70 -7.57
N GLN A 192 16.94 14.91 -8.06
CA GLN A 192 18.13 15.68 -7.67
C GLN A 192 18.09 16.09 -6.20
N ASP A 193 16.91 16.41 -5.64
CA ASP A 193 16.77 16.69 -4.21
C ASP A 193 17.01 15.43 -3.35
N LEU A 194 16.56 14.25 -3.80
CA LEU A 194 16.92 12.98 -3.18
C LEU A 194 18.45 12.81 -3.08
N LYS A 195 19.18 13.02 -4.16
CA LYS A 195 20.64 12.95 -4.17
C LYS A 195 21.27 13.96 -3.20
N ARG A 196 20.72 15.18 -3.11
CA ARG A 196 21.18 16.20 -2.15
C ARG A 196 21.00 15.76 -0.69
N ILE A 197 19.87 15.12 -0.37
CA ILE A 197 19.63 14.61 0.99
C ILE A 197 20.58 13.45 1.30
N ILE A 198 20.79 12.50 0.38
CA ILE A 198 21.75 11.41 0.54
C ILE A 198 23.17 11.99 0.78
N ALA A 199 23.56 13.01 0.01
CA ALA A 199 24.85 13.69 0.18
C ALA A 199 24.93 14.41 1.55
N ALA A 200 23.84 15.00 2.05
CA ALA A 200 23.79 15.65 3.37
C ALA A 200 23.92 14.65 4.52
N ILE A 201 23.48 13.40 4.37
CA ILE A 201 23.72 12.29 5.31
C ILE A 201 25.22 12.02 5.40
N GLY A 202 25.95 12.14 4.29
CA GLY A 202 27.41 12.15 4.24
C GLY A 202 28.07 10.90 4.80
N GLY A 203 27.51 9.72 4.57
CA GLY A 203 28.03 8.43 5.03
C GLY A 203 28.01 8.23 6.55
N LYS A 204 27.22 9.02 7.27
CA LYS A 204 27.12 8.92 8.76
C LYS A 204 26.05 7.95 9.21
N ALA A 205 25.03 7.71 8.40
CA ALA A 205 24.03 6.68 8.68
C ALA A 205 24.65 5.28 8.61
N LYS A 206 24.06 4.35 9.33
CA LYS A 206 24.46 2.94 9.27
C LYS A 206 23.99 2.31 7.96
N ARG A 207 22.79 2.70 7.49
CA ARG A 207 22.18 2.22 6.25
C ARG A 207 21.30 3.32 5.66
N ILE A 208 21.21 3.39 4.33
CA ILE A 208 20.35 4.30 3.60
C ILE A 208 19.45 3.46 2.71
N ASN A 209 18.13 3.54 2.95
CA ASN A 209 17.11 2.89 2.16
C ASN A 209 16.29 3.98 1.46
N VAL A 210 16.09 3.85 0.16
CA VAL A 210 15.27 4.77 -0.63
C VAL A 210 13.93 4.11 -0.92
N ILE A 211 12.84 4.77 -0.55
CA ILE A 211 11.49 4.40 -0.92
C ILE A 211 11.04 5.40 -1.98
N MET A 212 11.04 4.95 -3.21
CA MET A 212 10.65 5.73 -4.37
C MET A 212 9.41 5.06 -4.98
N PRO A 213 8.19 5.47 -4.56
CA PRO A 213 6.97 4.79 -4.97
C PRO A 213 6.89 4.60 -6.48
N MET A 214 6.89 5.67 -7.27
CA MET A 214 7.08 5.60 -8.70
C MET A 214 8.57 5.66 -9.01
N LEU A 215 9.07 4.63 -9.70
CA LEU A 215 10.47 4.57 -10.05
C LEU A 215 10.83 5.68 -11.04
N TYR A 216 11.82 6.50 -10.69
CA TYR A 216 12.32 7.56 -11.56
C TYR A 216 12.79 6.98 -12.90
N GLU A 217 12.31 7.56 -14.00
CA GLU A 217 12.53 7.10 -15.37
C GLU A 217 12.18 5.61 -15.62
N GLY A 218 11.28 5.03 -14.84
CA GLY A 218 10.89 3.62 -14.92
C GLY A 218 10.35 3.22 -16.29
N ARG A 219 9.79 4.15 -17.08
CA ARG A 219 9.36 3.92 -18.45
C ARG A 219 10.51 3.93 -19.47
N GLN A 220 11.66 4.49 -19.10
CA GLN A 220 12.91 4.46 -19.88
C GLN A 220 13.83 3.31 -19.40
N HIS A 221 13.26 2.09 -19.33
CA HIS A 221 13.90 0.88 -18.81
C HIS A 221 14.67 0.07 -19.86
N ARG A 222 14.46 0.35 -21.13
CA ARG A 222 15.13 -0.31 -22.27
C ARG A 222 15.48 0.69 -23.34
N ARG A 223 16.50 0.34 -24.12
CA ARG A 223 16.96 1.12 -25.25
C ARG A 223 16.81 0.30 -26.53
N THR A 224 16.11 0.82 -27.52
CA THR A 224 15.86 0.15 -28.80
C THR A 224 16.61 0.81 -29.97
N SER A 225 17.07 2.04 -29.76
CA SER A 225 17.78 2.81 -30.77
C SER A 225 18.85 3.72 -30.11
N ARG A 226 19.04 4.93 -30.62
CA ARG A 226 19.97 5.94 -30.08
C ARG A 226 19.29 6.72 -28.96
N GLU A 227 18.97 6.05 -27.88
CA GLU A 227 18.25 6.56 -26.70
C GLU A 227 19.16 6.48 -25.48
N SER A 228 18.91 7.33 -24.49
CA SER A 228 19.50 7.18 -23.16
C SER A 228 18.86 5.98 -22.43
N LEU A 229 19.49 5.51 -21.36
CA LEU A 229 18.97 4.46 -20.49
C LEU A 229 18.87 5.00 -19.05
N ASP A 230 18.02 6.01 -18.88
CA ASP A 230 18.01 6.87 -17.70
C ASP A 230 17.64 6.14 -16.42
N CYS A 231 16.73 5.18 -16.48
CA CYS A 231 16.37 4.36 -15.33
C CYS A 231 17.60 3.61 -14.77
N ALA A 232 18.37 2.95 -15.63
CA ALA A 232 19.56 2.20 -15.20
C ALA A 232 20.65 3.13 -14.65
N ILE A 233 20.86 4.28 -15.29
CA ILE A 233 21.84 5.28 -14.85
C ILE A 233 21.46 5.81 -13.47
N ALA A 234 20.18 6.17 -13.27
CA ALA A 234 19.69 6.68 -12.00
C ALA A 234 19.83 5.66 -10.84
N LEU A 235 19.52 4.39 -11.11
CA LEU A 235 19.70 3.32 -10.11
C LEU A 235 21.18 3.16 -9.73
N GLN A 236 22.09 3.15 -10.72
CA GLN A 236 23.53 3.08 -10.48
C GLN A 236 24.09 4.31 -9.76
N GLU A 237 23.53 5.50 -9.99
CA GLU A 237 23.90 6.70 -9.23
C GLU A 237 23.58 6.53 -7.75
N LEU A 238 22.36 6.04 -7.42
CA LEU A 238 21.97 5.80 -6.03
C LEU A 238 22.85 4.73 -5.35
N GLU A 239 23.18 3.64 -6.06
CA GLU A 239 24.12 2.63 -5.58
C GLU A 239 25.49 3.23 -5.26
N ARG A 240 26.08 4.02 -6.17
CA ARG A 240 27.37 4.70 -5.97
C ARG A 240 27.33 5.71 -4.83
N MET A 241 26.17 6.28 -4.52
CA MET A 241 25.97 7.18 -3.37
C MET A 241 25.81 6.44 -2.04
N GLY A 242 25.86 5.10 -2.00
CA GLY A 242 25.79 4.29 -0.80
C GLY A 242 24.38 3.91 -0.37
N VAL A 243 23.41 3.97 -1.26
CA VAL A 243 22.08 3.40 -1.02
C VAL A 243 22.18 1.87 -0.96
N THR A 244 21.61 1.26 0.07
CA THR A 244 21.69 -0.19 0.30
C THR A 244 20.43 -0.92 -0.16
N ASN A 245 19.28 -0.26 -0.12
CA ASN A 245 18.02 -0.82 -0.60
C ASN A 245 17.20 0.24 -1.34
N ILE A 246 16.56 -0.15 -2.43
CA ILE A 246 15.60 0.66 -3.17
C ILE A 246 14.27 -0.10 -3.15
N ILE A 247 13.23 0.55 -2.66
CA ILE A 247 11.86 0.03 -2.62
C ILE A 247 11.02 0.88 -3.56
N THR A 248 10.41 0.24 -4.55
CA THR A 248 9.47 0.85 -5.48
C THR A 248 8.16 0.07 -5.51
N PHE A 249 7.13 0.62 -6.12
CA PHE A 249 5.84 -0.06 -6.24
C PHE A 249 5.52 -0.25 -7.73
N ASP A 250 5.15 -1.48 -8.09
CA ASP A 250 4.66 -1.83 -9.42
C ASP A 250 5.55 -1.26 -10.54
N ALA A 251 6.84 -1.58 -10.48
CA ALA A 251 7.80 -1.11 -11.49
C ALA A 251 7.31 -1.50 -12.90
N HIS A 252 7.34 -0.53 -13.82
CA HIS A 252 6.87 -0.70 -15.20
C HIS A 252 7.51 -1.91 -15.90
N ASP A 253 8.78 -2.16 -15.62
CA ASP A 253 9.47 -3.40 -16.00
C ASP A 253 10.31 -3.91 -14.82
N SER A 254 10.03 -5.11 -14.34
CA SER A 254 10.74 -5.73 -13.21
C SER A 254 12.24 -5.98 -13.48
N ARG A 255 12.66 -6.04 -14.74
CA ARG A 255 14.04 -6.29 -15.13
C ARG A 255 14.98 -5.13 -14.87
N VAL A 256 14.48 -3.95 -14.48
CA VAL A 256 15.32 -2.81 -14.07
C VAL A 256 16.29 -3.15 -12.93
N VAL A 257 15.97 -4.15 -12.11
CA VAL A 257 16.85 -4.68 -11.05
C VAL A 257 18.20 -5.16 -11.60
N ASN A 258 18.27 -5.59 -12.86
CA ASN A 258 19.51 -6.02 -13.50
C ASN A 258 20.57 -4.91 -13.63
N ALA A 259 20.19 -3.64 -13.48
CA ALA A 259 21.13 -2.52 -13.49
C ALA A 259 21.96 -2.42 -12.20
N ILE A 260 21.48 -3.00 -11.09
CA ILE A 260 22.06 -2.89 -9.74
C ILE A 260 22.04 -4.23 -9.00
N PRO A 261 22.74 -5.27 -9.49
CA PRO A 261 22.60 -6.64 -8.99
C PRO A 261 23.17 -6.85 -7.58
N LEU A 262 23.88 -5.88 -7.00
CA LEU A 262 24.58 -6.03 -5.72
C LEU A 262 23.92 -5.30 -4.56
N ILE A 263 22.84 -4.56 -4.79
CA ILE A 263 22.04 -3.91 -3.73
C ILE A 263 20.62 -4.45 -3.66
N GLY A 264 19.97 -4.27 -2.53
CA GLY A 264 18.56 -4.67 -2.37
C GLY A 264 17.64 -3.85 -3.29
N PHE A 265 16.79 -4.51 -4.04
CA PHE A 265 15.75 -3.87 -4.85
C PHE A 265 14.45 -4.65 -4.73
N GLU A 266 13.40 -3.96 -4.32
CA GLU A 266 12.08 -4.55 -4.13
C GLU A 266 11.03 -3.78 -4.93
N SER A 267 10.39 -4.44 -5.90
CA SER A 267 9.19 -3.93 -6.57
C SER A 267 7.96 -4.54 -5.94
N VAL A 268 7.20 -3.74 -5.24
CA VAL A 268 6.09 -4.17 -4.39
C VAL A 268 4.75 -3.99 -5.09
N MET A 269 3.94 -5.04 -5.17
CA MET A 269 2.62 -4.98 -5.80
C MET A 269 1.55 -4.51 -4.79
N PRO A 270 0.74 -3.48 -5.11
CA PRO A 270 -0.33 -2.97 -4.24
C PRO A 270 -1.63 -3.79 -4.32
N SER A 271 -1.63 -4.93 -5.00
CA SER A 271 -2.81 -5.73 -5.37
C SER A 271 -3.77 -5.98 -4.21
N TYR A 272 -3.23 -6.35 -3.03
CA TYR A 272 -4.06 -6.60 -1.85
C TYR A 272 -4.80 -5.35 -1.38
N GLN A 273 -4.13 -4.20 -1.37
CA GLN A 273 -4.72 -2.93 -0.93
C GLN A 273 -5.76 -2.43 -1.92
N ILE A 274 -5.52 -2.59 -3.22
CA ILE A 274 -6.46 -2.27 -4.29
C ILE A 274 -7.74 -3.08 -4.14
N PHE A 275 -7.63 -4.42 -4.03
CA PHE A 275 -8.81 -5.27 -3.83
C PHE A 275 -9.51 -5.00 -2.51
N LYS A 276 -8.78 -4.79 -1.44
CA LYS A 276 -9.35 -4.44 -0.13
C LYS A 276 -10.16 -3.14 -0.19
N ALA A 277 -9.67 -2.13 -0.93
CA ALA A 277 -10.38 -0.87 -1.11
C ALA A 277 -11.65 -1.06 -1.96
N LEU A 278 -11.55 -1.80 -3.06
CA LEU A 278 -12.69 -2.14 -3.92
C LEU A 278 -13.79 -2.87 -3.15
N LEU A 279 -13.47 -4.00 -2.49
CA LEU A 279 -14.44 -4.83 -1.77
C LEU A 279 -15.05 -4.14 -0.54
N ARG A 280 -14.39 -3.12 0.00
CA ARG A 280 -14.96 -2.28 1.06
C ARG A 280 -16.01 -1.32 0.55
N LYS A 281 -15.84 -0.83 -0.67
CA LYS A 281 -16.75 0.14 -1.30
C LYS A 281 -17.91 -0.55 -2.01
N GLU A 282 -17.61 -1.58 -2.80
CA GLU A 282 -18.57 -2.35 -3.57
C GLU A 282 -18.91 -3.65 -2.83
N LYS A 283 -20.10 -3.67 -2.21
CA LYS A 283 -20.54 -4.78 -1.35
C LYS A 283 -21.31 -5.88 -2.07
N ASP A 284 -21.62 -5.67 -3.34
CA ASP A 284 -22.46 -6.52 -4.18
C ASP A 284 -21.71 -7.20 -5.32
N LEU A 285 -20.36 -7.21 -5.27
CA LEU A 285 -19.56 -7.87 -6.29
C LEU A 285 -19.62 -9.39 -6.14
N THR A 286 -19.92 -10.08 -7.23
CA THR A 286 -19.80 -11.54 -7.34
C THR A 286 -18.53 -11.88 -8.11
N ILE A 287 -17.57 -12.49 -7.42
CA ILE A 287 -16.24 -12.78 -7.99
C ILE A 287 -16.18 -14.25 -8.36
N ASP A 288 -16.60 -14.56 -9.57
CA ASP A 288 -16.49 -15.86 -10.21
C ASP A 288 -16.42 -15.70 -11.74
N LYS A 289 -16.15 -16.79 -12.47
CA LYS A 289 -16.01 -16.80 -13.94
C LYS A 289 -17.25 -16.36 -14.70
N LYS A 290 -18.43 -16.53 -14.10
CA LYS A 290 -19.70 -16.17 -14.75
C LYS A 290 -19.98 -14.66 -14.65
N HIS A 291 -19.59 -14.03 -13.55
CA HIS A 291 -19.99 -12.67 -13.23
C HIS A 291 -18.87 -11.64 -13.36
N MET A 292 -17.60 -12.06 -13.33
CA MET A 292 -16.45 -11.14 -13.41
C MET A 292 -15.40 -11.63 -14.40
N MET A 293 -14.73 -10.68 -15.01
CA MET A 293 -13.63 -10.92 -15.93
C MET A 293 -12.52 -9.88 -15.74
N ILE A 294 -11.27 -10.31 -15.85
CA ILE A 294 -10.12 -9.40 -15.91
C ILE A 294 -9.87 -9.05 -17.37
N VAL A 295 -9.57 -7.78 -17.65
CA VAL A 295 -9.19 -7.38 -19.00
C VAL A 295 -7.90 -6.59 -18.96
N SER A 296 -6.88 -7.06 -19.69
CA SER A 296 -5.63 -6.34 -19.86
C SER A 296 -5.82 -5.20 -20.88
N PRO A 297 -5.42 -3.96 -20.54
CA PRO A 297 -5.57 -2.82 -21.45
C PRO A 297 -4.64 -2.88 -22.66
N ASP A 298 -3.50 -3.55 -22.53
CA ASP A 298 -2.52 -3.80 -23.59
C ASP A 298 -1.54 -4.94 -23.22
N GLU A 299 -0.55 -5.18 -24.07
CA GLU A 299 0.44 -6.24 -23.88
C GLU A 299 1.38 -5.95 -22.70
N GLY A 300 1.64 -4.68 -22.37
CA GLY A 300 2.50 -4.28 -21.26
C GLY A 300 1.93 -4.63 -19.89
N ALA A 301 0.61 -4.67 -19.76
CA ALA A 301 -0.08 -4.97 -18.53
C ALA A 301 -0.45 -6.46 -18.36
N ILE A 302 -0.06 -7.36 -19.29
CA ILE A 302 -0.50 -8.77 -19.30
C ILE A 302 -0.12 -9.49 -18.01
N ASP A 303 1.13 -9.45 -17.57
CA ASP A 303 1.61 -10.18 -16.40
C ASP A 303 0.84 -9.79 -15.13
N ARG A 304 0.56 -8.50 -14.95
CA ARG A 304 -0.25 -7.97 -13.86
C ARG A 304 -1.67 -8.54 -13.90
N ASN A 305 -2.29 -8.55 -15.06
CA ASN A 305 -3.66 -9.03 -15.21
C ASN A 305 -3.76 -10.56 -15.12
N ILE A 306 -2.74 -11.32 -15.55
CA ILE A 306 -2.61 -12.76 -15.30
C ILE A 306 -2.58 -13.05 -13.80
N PHE A 307 -1.82 -12.26 -13.02
CA PHE A 307 -1.81 -12.40 -11.57
C PHE A 307 -3.20 -12.21 -10.97
N TYR A 308 -3.91 -11.15 -11.36
CA TYR A 308 -5.27 -10.90 -10.88
C TYR A 308 -6.24 -12.01 -11.27
N SER A 309 -6.26 -12.42 -12.53
CA SER A 309 -7.09 -13.54 -13.03
C SER A 309 -6.83 -14.82 -12.23
N SER A 310 -5.57 -15.17 -12.01
CA SER A 310 -5.16 -16.38 -11.28
C SER A 310 -5.57 -16.33 -9.80
N VAL A 311 -5.38 -15.21 -9.11
CA VAL A 311 -5.70 -15.09 -7.69
C VAL A 311 -7.20 -15.02 -7.44
N LEU A 312 -7.97 -14.42 -8.36
CA LEU A 312 -9.42 -14.33 -8.27
C LEU A 312 -10.12 -15.60 -8.80
N GLY A 313 -9.45 -16.36 -9.65
CA GLY A 313 -10.02 -17.56 -10.29
C GLY A 313 -11.04 -17.24 -11.37
N VAL A 314 -10.87 -16.10 -12.06
CA VAL A 314 -11.73 -15.61 -13.14
C VAL A 314 -10.99 -15.62 -14.48
N ASP A 315 -11.73 -15.53 -15.59
CA ASP A 315 -11.13 -15.54 -16.91
C ASP A 315 -10.52 -14.17 -17.26
N MET A 316 -9.63 -14.14 -18.25
CA MET A 316 -8.93 -12.94 -18.69
C MET A 316 -9.11 -12.71 -20.19
N GLY A 317 -9.33 -11.44 -20.57
CA GLY A 317 -9.25 -10.95 -21.94
C GLY A 317 -8.13 -9.93 -22.10
N LEU A 318 -7.79 -9.61 -23.33
CA LEU A 318 -6.71 -8.70 -23.69
C LEU A 318 -7.17 -7.76 -24.80
N PHE A 319 -6.89 -6.46 -24.67
CA PHE A 319 -6.93 -5.54 -25.80
C PHE A 319 -5.55 -5.43 -26.45
N TYR A 320 -5.56 -5.65 -27.75
CA TYR A 320 -4.38 -5.59 -28.58
C TYR A 320 -4.44 -4.35 -29.48
N LYS A 321 -3.36 -3.55 -29.45
CA LYS A 321 -3.22 -2.34 -30.28
C LYS A 321 -2.60 -2.72 -31.62
N ARG A 322 -3.42 -2.98 -32.63
CA ARG A 322 -2.92 -3.20 -34.00
C ARG A 322 -2.39 -1.90 -34.56
N ARG A 323 -1.08 -1.88 -34.93
CA ARG A 323 -0.39 -0.73 -35.46
C ARG A 323 -0.22 -0.86 -36.99
N ASP A 324 -0.28 0.27 -37.67
CA ASP A 324 0.14 0.34 -39.06
C ASP A 324 1.65 0.47 -39.16
N TYR A 325 2.31 -0.61 -39.51
CA TYR A 325 3.76 -0.61 -39.73
C TYR A 325 4.17 -0.07 -41.10
N THR A 326 3.20 0.28 -41.98
CA THR A 326 3.49 0.85 -43.30
C THR A 326 3.62 2.37 -43.26
N SER A 327 3.16 3.01 -42.21
CA SER A 327 3.23 4.46 -42.00
C SER A 327 3.86 4.83 -40.66
N VAL A 328 4.55 5.97 -40.64
CA VAL A 328 5.14 6.55 -39.43
C VAL A 328 4.66 7.99 -39.31
N VAL A 329 3.91 8.28 -38.22
CA VAL A 329 3.43 9.63 -37.89
C VAL A 329 4.05 10.07 -36.57
N ASN A 330 4.76 11.21 -36.57
CA ASN A 330 5.46 11.73 -35.39
C ASN A 330 6.40 10.71 -34.72
N GLY A 331 7.13 9.91 -35.56
CA GLY A 331 8.06 8.90 -35.08
C GLY A 331 7.42 7.63 -34.49
N ARG A 332 6.12 7.46 -34.63
CA ARG A 332 5.36 6.28 -34.17
C ARG A 332 4.48 5.69 -35.25
N ASN A 333 4.30 4.39 -35.21
CA ASN A 333 3.33 3.71 -36.08
C ASN A 333 1.91 3.97 -35.54
N PRO A 334 0.99 4.53 -36.33
CA PRO A 334 -0.37 4.83 -35.88
C PRO A 334 -1.12 3.56 -35.51
N ILE A 335 -1.99 3.67 -34.50
CA ILE A 335 -2.89 2.58 -34.08
C ILE A 335 -4.05 2.55 -35.06
N ILE A 336 -4.25 1.42 -35.76
CA ILE A 336 -5.33 1.22 -36.73
C ILE A 336 -6.60 0.70 -36.06
N ALA A 337 -6.45 -0.19 -35.07
CA ALA A 337 -7.57 -0.82 -34.37
C ALA A 337 -7.19 -1.25 -32.96
N HIS A 338 -8.18 -1.24 -32.09
CA HIS A 338 -8.16 -1.93 -30.81
C HIS A 338 -8.95 -3.24 -30.96
N GLU A 339 -8.24 -4.35 -31.03
CA GLU A 339 -8.85 -5.68 -31.15
C GLU A 339 -8.93 -6.33 -29.77
N TYR A 340 -10.04 -6.97 -29.47
CA TYR A 340 -10.25 -7.70 -28.23
C TYR A 340 -10.05 -9.20 -28.45
N LEU A 341 -9.24 -9.81 -27.62
CA LEU A 341 -8.98 -11.24 -27.59
C LEU A 341 -9.44 -11.80 -26.23
N GLY A 342 -10.33 -12.75 -26.25
CA GLY A 342 -10.86 -13.41 -25.05
C GLY A 342 -12.34 -13.75 -25.17
N ASP A 343 -12.88 -14.34 -24.10
CA ASP A 343 -14.29 -14.67 -23.98
C ASP A 343 -15.19 -13.44 -23.91
N SER A 344 -16.50 -13.63 -24.12
CA SER A 344 -17.47 -12.54 -24.04
C SER A 344 -17.47 -11.88 -22.67
N VAL A 345 -17.47 -10.54 -22.66
CA VAL A 345 -17.64 -9.69 -21.47
C VAL A 345 -19.11 -9.33 -21.21
N GLU A 346 -20.03 -9.79 -22.08
CA GLU A 346 -21.45 -9.44 -22.00
C GLU A 346 -22.05 -9.82 -20.63
N GLY A 347 -22.63 -8.85 -19.96
CA GLY A 347 -23.24 -9.01 -18.64
C GLY A 347 -22.27 -9.18 -17.46
N LYS A 348 -20.95 -9.25 -17.72
CA LYS A 348 -19.95 -9.41 -16.66
C LYS A 348 -19.46 -8.07 -16.14
N ASP A 349 -19.09 -8.03 -14.87
CA ASP A 349 -18.29 -6.97 -14.30
C ASP A 349 -16.83 -7.12 -14.79
N VAL A 350 -16.24 -6.04 -15.26
CA VAL A 350 -14.89 -6.06 -15.82
C VAL A 350 -13.95 -5.30 -14.90
N PHE A 351 -12.82 -5.92 -14.55
CA PHE A 351 -11.73 -5.26 -13.83
C PHE A 351 -10.51 -5.13 -14.75
N VAL A 352 -10.01 -3.91 -14.85
CA VAL A 352 -8.83 -3.54 -15.67
C VAL A 352 -7.74 -3.05 -14.73
N ALA A 353 -6.54 -3.60 -14.82
CA ALA A 353 -5.40 -3.16 -14.00
C ALA A 353 -4.23 -2.68 -14.85
N ASP A 354 -3.72 -1.51 -14.49
CA ASP A 354 -2.51 -0.93 -15.07
C ASP A 354 -1.55 -0.46 -13.98
N ASP A 355 -0.31 -0.06 -14.32
CA ASP A 355 0.61 0.58 -13.37
C ASP A 355 0.32 2.08 -13.25
N ILE A 356 0.07 2.76 -14.36
CA ILE A 356 -0.07 4.21 -14.42
C ILE A 356 -1.29 4.62 -15.25
N ILE A 357 -2.14 5.46 -14.67
CA ILE A 357 -3.11 6.28 -15.42
C ILE A 357 -2.46 7.67 -15.57
N SER A 358 -1.98 7.98 -16.79
CA SER A 358 -1.44 9.30 -17.12
C SER A 358 -2.59 10.29 -17.41
N SER A 359 -2.98 10.53 -18.68
CA SER A 359 -4.17 11.31 -19.02
C SER A 359 -5.47 10.58 -18.70
N GLY A 360 -5.46 9.25 -18.81
CA GLY A 360 -6.63 8.38 -18.65
C GLY A 360 -7.40 8.12 -19.94
N GLU A 361 -7.02 8.74 -21.06
CA GLU A 361 -7.68 8.57 -22.35
C GLU A 361 -7.77 7.10 -22.77
N SER A 362 -6.65 6.37 -22.68
CA SER A 362 -6.63 4.93 -23.03
C SER A 362 -7.58 4.08 -22.18
N ILE A 363 -7.73 4.39 -20.90
CA ILE A 363 -8.66 3.68 -20.00
C ILE A 363 -10.11 4.01 -20.35
N LEU A 364 -10.41 5.26 -20.68
CA LEU A 364 -11.76 5.68 -21.08
C LEU A 364 -12.16 5.10 -22.45
N ASP A 365 -11.24 5.05 -23.41
CA ASP A 365 -11.48 4.42 -24.72
C ASP A 365 -11.73 2.92 -24.57
N LEU A 366 -10.93 2.25 -23.72
CA LEU A 366 -11.13 0.87 -23.36
C LEU A 366 -12.50 0.64 -22.71
N ALA A 367 -12.89 1.50 -21.77
CA ALA A 367 -14.19 1.41 -21.11
C ALA A 367 -15.36 1.56 -22.08
N ARG A 368 -15.28 2.52 -23.02
CA ARG A 368 -16.26 2.69 -24.09
C ARG A 368 -16.38 1.44 -24.96
N GLU A 369 -15.25 0.84 -25.33
CA GLU A 369 -15.22 -0.38 -26.14
C GLU A 369 -15.79 -1.59 -25.41
N LEU A 370 -15.52 -1.72 -24.10
CA LEU A 370 -16.13 -2.74 -23.25
C LEU A 370 -17.64 -2.55 -23.12
N LYS A 371 -18.12 -1.30 -23.02
CA LYS A 371 -19.56 -1.00 -23.00
C LYS A 371 -20.26 -1.35 -24.32
N LYS A 372 -19.64 -1.11 -25.47
CA LYS A 372 -20.16 -1.60 -26.78
C LYS A 372 -20.31 -3.12 -26.78
N ARG A 373 -19.46 -3.84 -26.06
CA ARG A 373 -19.50 -5.31 -25.88
C ARG A 373 -20.44 -5.72 -24.74
N LYS A 374 -21.25 -4.79 -24.22
CA LYS A 374 -22.26 -4.99 -23.17
C LYS A 374 -21.70 -5.45 -21.82
N ALA A 375 -20.48 -5.05 -21.47
CA ALA A 375 -19.97 -5.21 -20.10
C ALA A 375 -20.91 -4.51 -19.11
N ASN A 376 -21.15 -5.14 -17.95
CA ASN A 376 -22.02 -4.60 -16.91
C ASN A 376 -21.36 -3.39 -16.24
N ARG A 377 -20.52 -3.60 -15.25
CA ARG A 377 -19.75 -2.55 -14.57
C ARG A 377 -18.28 -2.61 -14.99
N ILE A 378 -17.62 -1.46 -15.01
CA ILE A 378 -16.21 -1.37 -15.36
C ILE A 378 -15.46 -0.72 -14.20
N PHE A 379 -14.49 -1.46 -13.67
CA PHE A 379 -13.60 -1.08 -12.60
C PHE A 379 -12.19 -0.97 -13.18
N ALA A 380 -11.60 0.23 -13.15
CA ALA A 380 -10.21 0.43 -13.53
C ALA A 380 -9.35 0.58 -12.27
N SER A 381 -8.13 0.08 -12.30
CA SER A 381 -7.17 0.31 -11.22
C SER A 381 -5.80 0.66 -11.76
N ALA A 382 -5.09 1.51 -11.01
CA ALA A 382 -3.68 1.77 -11.26
C ALA A 382 -2.94 1.96 -9.93
N THR A 383 -1.65 1.65 -9.94
CA THR A 383 -0.80 2.00 -8.80
C THR A 383 -0.66 3.51 -8.68
N PHE A 384 -0.46 4.20 -9.82
CA PHE A 384 -0.34 5.65 -9.89
C PHE A 384 -1.39 6.24 -10.82
N ALA A 385 -2.15 7.21 -10.35
CA ALA A 385 -3.16 7.90 -11.17
C ALA A 385 -2.94 9.41 -11.11
N PHE A 386 -2.43 9.96 -12.22
CA PHE A 386 -2.03 11.36 -12.34
C PHE A 386 -3.14 12.25 -12.92
N PHE A 387 -3.97 11.70 -13.79
CA PHE A 387 -5.03 12.44 -14.48
C PHE A 387 -4.53 13.75 -15.11
N THR A 388 -3.44 13.67 -15.88
CA THR A 388 -2.79 14.85 -16.47
C THR A 388 -3.70 15.63 -17.43
N GLY A 389 -4.77 15.01 -17.95
CA GLY A 389 -5.84 15.64 -18.73
C GLY A 389 -6.95 16.26 -17.88
N GLY A 390 -6.84 16.21 -16.54
CA GLY A 390 -7.89 16.63 -15.62
C GLY A 390 -8.97 15.56 -15.40
N LEU A 391 -10.02 15.92 -14.63
CA LEU A 391 -11.06 14.97 -14.20
C LEU A 391 -12.35 15.03 -15.02
N LYS A 392 -12.45 16.01 -15.93
CA LYS A 392 -13.70 16.29 -16.69
C LYS A 392 -14.21 15.06 -17.43
N ASP A 393 -13.34 14.38 -18.15
CA ASP A 393 -13.74 13.24 -18.99
C ASP A 393 -14.09 12.00 -18.16
N PHE A 394 -13.47 11.83 -16.99
CA PHE A 394 -13.85 10.79 -16.03
C PHE A 394 -15.18 11.07 -15.36
N ASN A 395 -15.48 12.32 -15.03
CA ASN A 395 -16.79 12.72 -14.51
C ASN A 395 -17.89 12.43 -15.52
N ALA A 396 -17.70 12.83 -16.79
CA ALA A 396 -18.63 12.54 -17.86
C ALA A 396 -18.82 11.03 -18.07
N ALA A 397 -17.73 10.26 -18.11
CA ALA A 397 -17.79 8.80 -18.27
C ALA A 397 -18.49 8.09 -17.10
N TYR A 398 -18.37 8.64 -15.89
CA TYR A 398 -19.10 8.14 -14.73
C TYR A 398 -20.61 8.45 -14.83
N ASP A 399 -20.96 9.69 -15.17
CA ASP A 399 -22.35 10.13 -15.34
C ASP A 399 -23.07 9.35 -16.46
N GLU A 400 -22.36 9.02 -17.54
CA GLU A 400 -22.84 8.17 -18.65
C GLU A 400 -22.90 6.67 -18.28
N GLY A 401 -22.35 6.26 -17.13
CA GLY A 401 -22.25 4.85 -16.75
C GLY A 401 -21.20 4.07 -17.55
N THR A 402 -20.29 4.76 -18.24
CA THR A 402 -19.19 4.14 -19.00
C THR A 402 -18.14 3.55 -18.07
N ILE A 403 -17.82 4.23 -16.98
CA ILE A 403 -16.93 3.72 -15.93
C ILE A 403 -17.66 3.70 -14.58
N THR A 404 -17.43 2.67 -13.78
CA THR A 404 -18.08 2.56 -12.46
C THR A 404 -17.17 3.10 -11.37
N ARG A 405 -15.91 2.66 -11.30
CA ARG A 405 -14.92 3.13 -10.33
C ARG A 405 -13.53 3.11 -10.92
N VAL A 406 -12.69 4.01 -10.40
CA VAL A 406 -11.24 4.00 -10.58
C VAL A 406 -10.59 3.88 -9.21
N ILE A 407 -9.75 2.87 -9.03
CA ILE A 407 -9.06 2.59 -7.79
C ILE A 407 -7.58 2.95 -7.97
N ALA A 408 -7.04 3.83 -7.14
CA ALA A 408 -5.60 4.08 -7.15
C ALA A 408 -5.03 4.25 -5.74
N THR A 409 -3.71 4.11 -5.63
CA THR A 409 -3.03 4.20 -4.34
C THR A 409 -2.82 5.66 -3.89
N ASN A 410 -2.51 5.83 -2.61
CA ASN A 410 -2.08 7.11 -2.04
C ASN A 410 -0.54 7.27 -2.07
N LEU A 411 0.14 6.60 -2.97
CA LEU A 411 1.60 6.65 -3.11
C LEU A 411 2.12 7.89 -3.85
N THR A 412 1.24 8.58 -4.57
CA THR A 412 1.52 9.88 -5.19
C THR A 412 0.48 10.92 -4.77
N TYR A 413 0.71 12.19 -5.13
CA TYR A 413 -0.22 13.27 -4.82
C TYR A 413 -1.59 13.07 -5.49
N ARG A 414 -2.64 13.38 -4.78
CA ARG A 414 -4.04 13.37 -5.24
C ARG A 414 -4.68 14.70 -4.90
N THR A 415 -5.32 15.34 -5.89
CA THR A 415 -6.02 16.60 -5.65
C THR A 415 -7.25 16.39 -4.74
N PRO A 416 -7.67 17.40 -3.99
CA PRO A 416 -8.91 17.32 -3.20
C PRO A 416 -10.13 16.96 -4.04
N GLU A 417 -10.21 17.47 -5.27
CA GLU A 417 -11.29 17.16 -6.22
C GLU A 417 -11.31 15.69 -6.59
N LEU A 418 -10.14 15.07 -6.82
CA LEU A 418 -10.03 13.64 -7.10
C LEU A 418 -10.50 12.80 -5.90
N ILE A 419 -10.07 13.16 -4.70
CA ILE A 419 -10.47 12.45 -3.47
C ILE A 419 -11.98 12.53 -3.24
N ALA A 420 -12.60 13.65 -3.61
CA ALA A 420 -14.05 13.87 -3.50
C ALA A 420 -14.86 13.24 -4.63
N ALA A 421 -14.22 12.82 -5.73
CA ALA A 421 -14.91 12.27 -6.89
C ALA A 421 -15.67 10.96 -6.55
N PRO A 422 -16.96 10.83 -6.89
CA PRO A 422 -17.78 9.67 -6.52
C PRO A 422 -17.29 8.36 -7.12
N TRP A 423 -16.61 8.43 -8.25
CA TRP A 423 -16.04 7.28 -8.95
C TRP A 423 -14.65 6.87 -8.44
N PHE A 424 -13.99 7.69 -7.63
CA PHE A 424 -12.64 7.41 -7.15
C PHE A 424 -12.64 6.60 -5.85
N ILE A 425 -11.73 5.64 -5.75
CA ILE A 425 -11.48 4.86 -4.54
C ILE A 425 -9.98 4.90 -4.22
N GLU A 426 -9.64 5.45 -3.05
CA GLU A 426 -8.26 5.44 -2.57
C GLU A 426 -7.90 4.09 -1.93
N ALA A 427 -6.82 3.47 -2.39
CA ALA A 427 -6.17 2.33 -1.74
C ALA A 427 -5.02 2.83 -0.86
N ASP A 428 -5.23 2.88 0.46
CA ASP A 428 -4.25 3.40 1.42
C ASP A 428 -3.10 2.40 1.63
N MET A 429 -1.90 2.83 1.26
CA MET A 429 -0.65 2.07 1.35
C MET A 429 0.13 2.34 2.64
N SER A 430 -0.24 3.34 3.45
CA SER A 430 0.55 3.82 4.58
C SER A 430 0.87 2.71 5.60
N LYS A 431 -0.13 1.88 5.95
CA LYS A 431 0.08 0.74 6.85
C LYS A 431 1.01 -0.31 6.24
N TYR A 432 0.88 -0.58 4.93
CA TYR A 432 1.70 -1.57 4.27
C TYR A 432 3.15 -1.12 4.14
N LEU A 433 3.35 0.16 3.79
CA LEU A 433 4.67 0.76 3.72
C LEU A 433 5.39 0.74 5.08
N SER A 434 4.67 1.03 6.16
CA SER A 434 5.24 0.96 7.49
C SER A 434 5.63 -0.49 7.90
N TYR A 435 4.90 -1.53 7.44
CA TYR A 435 5.32 -2.93 7.62
C TYR A 435 6.63 -3.23 6.89
N ILE A 436 6.80 -2.75 5.65
CA ILE A 436 8.05 -2.93 4.90
C ILE A 436 9.21 -2.29 5.67
N ILE A 437 9.06 -1.04 6.09
CA ILE A 437 10.08 -0.30 6.85
C ILE A 437 10.45 -1.05 8.13
N ALA A 438 9.46 -1.43 8.94
CA ALA A 438 9.70 -2.12 10.19
C ALA A 438 10.37 -3.49 10.00
N THR A 439 9.97 -4.23 8.97
CA THR A 439 10.56 -5.54 8.64
C THR A 439 12.02 -5.39 8.23
N LEU A 440 12.34 -4.42 7.39
CA LEU A 440 13.71 -4.13 6.97
C LEU A 440 14.56 -3.59 8.14
N ASN A 441 14.01 -2.71 8.98
CA ASN A 441 14.74 -2.17 10.14
C ASN A 441 15.18 -3.27 11.11
N HIS A 442 14.42 -4.36 11.20
CA HIS A 442 14.76 -5.53 11.98
C HIS A 442 15.48 -6.64 11.18
N ASP A 443 15.99 -6.31 10.00
CA ASP A 443 16.77 -7.18 9.12
C ASP A 443 16.06 -8.53 8.80
N ARG A 444 14.75 -8.45 8.54
CA ARG A 444 13.90 -9.62 8.26
C ARG A 444 13.48 -9.71 6.82
N SER A 445 13.19 -10.94 6.40
CA SER A 445 12.72 -11.22 5.05
C SER A 445 11.36 -10.58 4.75
N LEU A 446 11.27 -9.89 3.60
CA LEU A 446 10.04 -9.32 3.05
C LEU A 446 9.15 -10.35 2.34
N SER A 447 9.62 -11.59 2.11
CA SER A 447 8.95 -12.58 1.24
C SER A 447 7.45 -12.76 1.56
N LYS A 448 7.07 -12.76 2.85
CA LYS A 448 5.67 -12.89 3.27
C LYS A 448 4.83 -11.64 2.96
N LEU A 449 5.46 -10.47 2.95
CA LEU A 449 4.80 -9.20 2.61
C LEU A 449 4.66 -9.06 1.08
N LEU A 450 5.67 -9.47 0.34
CA LEU A 450 5.72 -9.35 -1.12
C LEU A 450 4.78 -10.33 -1.84
N SER A 451 4.38 -11.44 -1.19
CA SER A 451 3.43 -12.39 -1.76
C SER A 451 1.99 -12.12 -1.28
N PRO A 452 1.18 -11.38 -2.06
CA PRO A 452 -0.18 -11.02 -1.66
C PRO A 452 -1.20 -12.16 -1.87
N TYR A 453 -0.82 -13.27 -2.54
CA TYR A 453 -1.74 -14.34 -2.95
C TYR A 453 -2.62 -14.87 -1.81
N ASN A 454 -2.01 -15.37 -0.74
CA ASN A 454 -2.75 -15.94 0.40
C ASN A 454 -3.60 -14.88 1.13
N ARG A 455 -3.12 -13.64 1.17
CA ARG A 455 -3.84 -12.52 1.80
C ARG A 455 -5.09 -12.14 1.00
N ILE A 456 -4.99 -12.12 -0.34
CA ILE A 456 -6.14 -11.87 -1.22
C ILE A 456 -7.14 -13.03 -1.11
N LYS A 457 -6.68 -14.28 -1.11
CA LYS A 457 -7.57 -15.45 -0.89
C LYS A 457 -8.33 -15.37 0.44
N GLY A 458 -7.65 -15.04 1.53
CA GLY A 458 -8.29 -14.83 2.83
C GLY A 458 -9.29 -13.66 2.83
N LEU A 459 -8.97 -12.56 2.13
CA LEU A 459 -9.87 -11.43 1.96
C LEU A 459 -11.14 -11.82 1.20
N LEU A 460 -11.02 -12.61 0.12
CA LEU A 460 -12.14 -13.11 -0.67
C LEU A 460 -13.02 -14.08 0.12
N SER A 461 -12.43 -15.02 0.87
CA SER A 461 -13.21 -15.92 1.74
C SER A 461 -14.07 -15.14 2.72
N LYS A 462 -13.46 -14.17 3.40
CA LYS A 462 -14.17 -13.31 4.35
C LYS A 462 -15.27 -12.48 3.69
N TYR A 463 -15.00 -11.93 2.51
CA TYR A 463 -15.99 -11.16 1.74
C TYR A 463 -17.19 -12.05 1.38
N ASN A 464 -16.96 -13.26 0.86
CA ASN A 464 -18.02 -14.20 0.49
C ASN A 464 -18.83 -14.66 1.70
N GLU A 465 -18.21 -14.88 2.86
CA GLU A 465 -18.90 -15.19 4.12
C GLU A 465 -19.81 -14.04 4.59
N GLU A 466 -19.32 -12.78 4.48
CA GLU A 466 -20.13 -11.59 4.82
C GLU A 466 -21.34 -11.45 3.87
N GLN A 467 -21.17 -11.75 2.56
CA GLN A 467 -22.26 -11.75 1.59
C GLN A 467 -23.31 -12.85 1.89
N ALA A 468 -22.87 -14.07 2.15
CA ALA A 468 -23.76 -15.18 2.51
C ALA A 468 -24.58 -14.87 3.78
N GLN A 469 -23.95 -14.27 4.79
CA GLN A 469 -24.65 -13.84 6.01
C GLN A 469 -25.63 -12.69 5.77
N ALA A 470 -25.33 -11.77 4.86
CA ALA A 470 -26.25 -10.68 4.48
C ALA A 470 -27.47 -11.23 3.72
N GLY A 471 -27.27 -12.17 2.79
CA GLY A 471 -28.33 -12.85 2.06
C GLY A 471 -29.27 -13.66 2.96
N LEU A 472 -28.75 -14.34 3.98
CA LEU A 472 -29.55 -15.09 4.98
C LEU A 472 -30.38 -14.18 5.90
N ARG A 473 -30.10 -12.89 6.00
CA ARG A 473 -30.87 -11.91 6.79
C ARG A 473 -32.02 -11.27 6.02
N LEU A 474 -32.06 -11.46 4.71
CA LEU A 474 -33.10 -10.94 3.81
C LEU A 474 -34.19 -11.98 3.50
N ILE A 475 -34.01 -13.22 3.97
CA ILE A 475 -35.01 -14.32 3.97
C ILE A 475 -35.57 -14.49 5.38
#